data_c425f2cfde0bcf9656178c79fc909e63
#
_entry.id   c425f2cfde0bcf9656178c79fc909e63
#
_cell.length_a   1.000
_cell.length_b   1.000
_cell.length_c   1.000
_cell.angle_alpha   90.00
_cell.angle_beta   90.00
_cell.angle_gamma   90.00
#
_symmetry.space_group_name_H-M   'P 1'
#
loop_
_entity.id
_entity.type
_entity.pdbx_description
1 polymer ?
#
loop_
_entity_poly.entity_id
_entity_poly.type
_entity_poly.pdbx_seq_one_letter_code
_entity_poly.pdbx_strand_id
1 'polypeptide(L)'
;TLEDSIAFARLLKQEGIGLAVMGEIPLVVINVQRGGPSTGQPTKVEQGDMLTAIFGSHGDAPKVVIAPATIEDCFYSVITARKIAETFNMVVVVLTDTSLASSQQAFPRPQFSEAWLAPPIDQSEIPPGLKPYDWDAKTGLARRFIPGQPGGMHTLTGLAHDRLSHVAYDPDSNELGIRARSHKLAALQQTLKTPTVFGGDKGDLLVIGWGSTKGAIEEAVEKLRAEGRKVSSLHLTFLQPMAPGIKEIMQQFKKVITIEGNWSDDPKDEIIDESNRRYSALATLLRSRYLIDVDCWSEVRGAPIKPATIQRVVLEKLKQK
;
A
#
# COMPACT_ATOMS: atom_id res chain seq x y z
N THR A 1 11.05 28.04 -11.74
CA THR A 1 11.68 27.04 -12.62
C THR A 1 10.73 25.87 -12.89
N LEU A 2 11.04 24.99 -13.85
CA LEU A 2 10.26 23.75 -14.11
C LEU A 2 10.21 22.84 -12.87
N GLU A 3 11.27 22.84 -12.08
CA GLU A 3 11.38 22.08 -10.83
C GLU A 3 10.41 22.60 -9.76
N ASP A 4 10.29 23.91 -9.62
CA ASP A 4 9.30 24.52 -8.70
C ASP A 4 7.87 24.18 -9.12
N SER A 5 7.61 24.14 -10.43
CA SER A 5 6.29 23.74 -10.95
C SER A 5 5.99 22.27 -10.68
N ILE A 6 6.97 21.37 -10.73
CA ILE A 6 6.82 19.95 -10.42
C ILE A 6 6.61 19.73 -8.91
N ALA A 7 7.36 20.45 -8.06
CA ALA A 7 7.19 20.40 -6.61
C ALA A 7 5.81 20.92 -6.20
N PHE A 8 5.36 22.02 -6.79
CA PHE A 8 4.02 22.58 -6.59
C PHE A 8 2.92 21.62 -7.07
N ALA A 9 3.09 20.95 -8.21
CA ALA A 9 2.16 19.96 -8.71
C ALA A 9 2.07 18.72 -7.78
N ARG A 10 3.16 18.34 -7.09
CA ARG A 10 3.13 17.26 -6.08
C ARG A 10 2.38 17.67 -4.83
N LEU A 11 2.55 18.89 -4.34
CA LEU A 11 1.76 19.46 -3.24
C LEU A 11 0.28 19.53 -3.58
N LEU A 12 -0.08 20.01 -4.76
CA LEU A 12 -1.46 20.03 -5.23
C LEU A 12 -2.09 18.63 -5.33
N LYS A 13 -1.31 17.61 -5.68
CA LYS A 13 -1.79 16.22 -5.68
C LYS A 13 -2.08 15.73 -4.25
N GLN A 14 -1.27 16.08 -3.26
CA GLN A 14 -1.54 15.71 -1.86
C GLN A 14 -2.78 16.41 -1.33
N GLU A 15 -2.99 17.69 -1.63
CA GLU A 15 -4.22 18.43 -1.32
C GLU A 15 -5.44 17.79 -1.98
N GLY A 16 -5.34 17.42 -3.27
CA GLY A 16 -6.42 16.72 -3.99
C GLY A 16 -6.73 15.34 -3.39
N ILE A 17 -5.71 14.61 -2.91
CA ILE A 17 -5.89 13.34 -2.19
C ILE A 17 -6.57 13.60 -0.84
N GLY A 18 -6.15 14.62 -0.09
CA GLY A 18 -6.76 15.02 1.17
C GLY A 18 -8.24 15.38 1.00
N LEU A 19 -8.56 16.17 -0.02
CA LEU A 19 -9.94 16.49 -0.39
C LEU A 19 -10.74 15.22 -0.72
N ALA A 20 -10.18 14.31 -1.51
CA ALA A 20 -10.87 13.06 -1.85
C ALA A 20 -11.12 12.17 -0.63
N VAL A 21 -10.20 12.13 0.32
CA VAL A 21 -10.39 11.41 1.60
C VAL A 21 -11.47 12.07 2.44
N MET A 22 -11.46 13.41 2.58
CA MET A 22 -12.43 14.14 3.38
C MET A 22 -13.84 14.07 2.76
N GLY A 23 -13.96 14.28 1.46
CA GLY A 23 -15.23 14.19 0.73
C GLY A 23 -15.67 12.78 0.36
N GLU A 24 -14.90 11.75 0.75
CA GLU A 24 -15.18 10.34 0.44
C GLU A 24 -15.35 10.06 -1.05
N ILE A 25 -14.52 10.73 -1.86
CA ILE A 25 -14.55 10.62 -3.32
C ILE A 25 -13.72 9.40 -3.74
N PRO A 26 -14.30 8.44 -4.48
CA PRO A 26 -13.55 7.34 -5.08
C PRO A 26 -12.46 7.89 -6.01
N LEU A 27 -11.20 7.61 -5.69
CA LEU A 27 -10.07 8.08 -6.47
C LEU A 27 -9.01 6.99 -6.59
N VAL A 28 -8.51 6.75 -7.80
CA VAL A 28 -7.34 5.90 -8.03
C VAL A 28 -6.15 6.77 -8.42
N VAL A 29 -5.07 6.67 -7.67
CA VAL A 29 -3.79 7.36 -7.94
C VAL A 29 -2.75 6.32 -8.31
N ILE A 30 -2.16 6.43 -9.49
CA ILE A 30 -1.04 5.58 -9.89
C ILE A 30 0.25 6.35 -9.63
N ASN A 31 1.07 5.84 -8.71
CA ASN A 31 2.39 6.38 -8.40
C ASN A 31 3.47 5.45 -8.94
N VAL A 32 4.17 5.90 -9.98
CA VAL A 32 5.33 5.19 -10.53
C VAL A 32 6.59 5.73 -9.85
N GLN A 33 7.09 4.98 -8.88
CA GLN A 33 8.26 5.36 -8.10
C GLN A 33 9.54 5.35 -8.93
N ARG A 34 10.44 6.23 -8.61
CA ARG A 34 11.79 6.30 -9.17
C ARG A 34 12.78 6.82 -8.14
N GLY A 35 14.07 6.72 -8.43
CA GLY A 35 15.12 7.23 -7.57
C GLY A 35 14.91 8.69 -7.16
N GLY A 36 14.78 8.93 -5.85
CA GLY A 36 14.63 10.25 -5.21
C GLY A 36 15.90 10.63 -4.46
N PRO A 37 15.85 11.69 -3.59
CA PRO A 37 14.80 12.69 -3.49
C PRO A 37 14.80 13.71 -4.64
N SER A 38 13.73 14.51 -4.74
CA SER A 38 13.55 15.53 -5.79
C SER A 38 13.66 14.91 -7.19
N THR A 39 14.49 15.44 -8.07
CA THR A 39 14.79 14.87 -9.39
C THR A 39 15.58 13.56 -9.26
N GLY A 40 16.40 13.43 -8.24
CA GLY A 40 17.14 12.21 -7.88
C GLY A 40 17.83 11.54 -9.06
N GLN A 41 17.51 10.26 -9.27
CA GLN A 41 17.95 9.49 -10.44
C GLN A 41 16.77 9.25 -11.39
N PRO A 42 16.57 10.09 -12.42
CA PRO A 42 15.47 9.91 -13.37
C PRO A 42 15.54 8.54 -14.04
N THR A 43 14.36 7.92 -14.24
CA THR A 43 14.21 6.59 -14.86
C THR A 43 14.93 5.42 -14.16
N LYS A 44 15.42 5.63 -12.93
CA LYS A 44 16.09 4.59 -12.16
C LYS A 44 15.17 4.00 -11.09
N VAL A 45 15.37 2.72 -10.81
CA VAL A 45 14.50 1.94 -9.90
C VAL A 45 14.75 2.31 -8.45
N GLU A 46 13.68 2.66 -7.74
CA GLU A 46 13.64 2.79 -6.29
C GLU A 46 12.22 2.56 -5.77
N GLN A 47 12.09 2.09 -4.54
CA GLN A 47 10.82 1.87 -3.83
C GLN A 47 10.67 2.84 -2.65
N GLY A 48 11.01 4.12 -2.85
CA GLY A 48 11.14 5.14 -1.79
C GLY A 48 9.82 5.73 -1.28
N ASP A 49 8.71 5.59 -1.98
CA ASP A 49 7.49 6.36 -1.73
C ASP A 49 6.45 5.65 -0.82
N MET A 50 6.73 4.43 -0.30
CA MET A 50 5.76 3.66 0.47
C MET A 50 5.21 4.42 1.68
N LEU A 51 6.08 4.97 2.52
CA LEU A 51 5.66 5.69 3.72
C LEU A 51 4.90 6.97 3.37
N THR A 52 5.30 7.65 2.29
CA THR A 52 4.56 8.80 1.76
C THR A 52 3.18 8.39 1.24
N ALA A 53 3.07 7.28 0.53
CA ALA A 53 1.79 6.76 0.04
C ALA A 53 0.83 6.41 1.20
N ILE A 54 1.34 5.86 2.29
CA ILE A 54 0.54 5.47 3.45
C ILE A 54 0.24 6.66 4.36
N PHE A 55 1.24 7.45 4.73
CA PHE A 55 1.15 8.47 5.78
C PHE A 55 1.27 9.92 5.29
N GLY A 56 1.69 10.12 4.04
CA GLY A 56 1.93 11.46 3.49
C GLY A 56 0.63 12.21 3.22
N SER A 57 0.10 12.87 4.24
CA SER A 57 -1.05 13.78 4.18
C SER A 57 -1.05 14.68 5.41
N HIS A 58 -1.77 15.77 5.36
CA HIS A 58 -2.06 16.57 6.56
C HIS A 58 -3.13 15.84 7.37
N GLY A 59 -2.87 15.60 8.65
CA GLY A 59 -3.77 14.86 9.54
C GLY A 59 -3.91 13.38 9.18
N ASP A 60 -4.93 12.74 9.75
CA ASP A 60 -5.25 11.34 9.49
C ASP A 60 -6.08 11.20 8.20
N ALA A 61 -5.45 10.70 7.16
CA ALA A 61 -6.06 10.51 5.84
C ALA A 61 -5.87 9.05 5.38
N PRO A 62 -6.68 8.10 5.86
CA PRO A 62 -6.55 6.70 5.54
C PRO A 62 -6.76 6.46 4.04
N LYS A 63 -5.79 5.80 3.43
CA LYS A 63 -5.77 5.43 2.01
C LYS A 63 -5.50 3.95 1.86
N VAL A 64 -5.98 3.36 0.80
CA VAL A 64 -5.58 2.02 0.40
C VAL A 64 -4.31 2.12 -0.44
N VAL A 65 -3.32 1.28 -0.16
CA VAL A 65 -2.07 1.22 -0.93
C VAL A 65 -1.85 -0.21 -1.39
N ILE A 66 -1.82 -0.41 -2.70
CA ILE A 66 -1.56 -1.70 -3.34
C ILE A 66 -0.34 -1.61 -4.23
N ALA A 67 0.50 -2.65 -4.22
CA ALA A 67 1.74 -2.70 -4.98
C ALA A 67 1.74 -3.92 -5.91
N PRO A 68 1.58 -3.74 -7.23
CA PRO A 68 1.72 -4.81 -8.21
C PRO A 68 3.15 -5.34 -8.24
N ALA A 69 3.30 -6.63 -8.51
CA ALA A 69 4.59 -7.31 -8.55
C ALA A 69 5.08 -7.60 -9.97
N THR A 70 4.19 -7.67 -10.94
CA THR A 70 4.45 -7.98 -12.35
C THR A 70 3.71 -7.00 -13.25
N ILE A 71 4.01 -7.00 -14.53
CA ILE A 71 3.29 -6.20 -15.54
C ILE A 71 1.84 -6.66 -15.66
N GLU A 72 1.60 -7.98 -15.59
CA GLU A 72 0.25 -8.52 -15.53
C GLU A 72 -0.50 -8.02 -14.28
N ASP A 73 0.16 -8.03 -13.11
CA ASP A 73 -0.42 -7.48 -11.88
C ASP A 73 -0.72 -5.99 -12.00
N CYS A 74 0.08 -5.21 -12.76
CA CYS A 74 -0.22 -3.79 -13.00
C CYS A 74 -1.59 -3.61 -13.67
N PHE A 75 -1.92 -4.46 -14.66
CA PHE A 75 -3.23 -4.43 -15.31
C PHE A 75 -4.37 -4.74 -14.32
N TYR A 76 -4.26 -5.85 -13.58
CA TYR A 76 -5.32 -6.26 -12.65
C TYR A 76 -5.41 -5.37 -11.40
N SER A 77 -4.30 -4.75 -11.00
CA SER A 77 -4.29 -3.82 -9.86
C SER A 77 -5.10 -2.56 -10.11
N VAL A 78 -5.12 -2.04 -11.35
CA VAL A 78 -5.96 -0.88 -11.68
C VAL A 78 -7.45 -1.22 -11.58
N ILE A 79 -7.84 -2.41 -12.05
CA ILE A 79 -9.22 -2.91 -11.94
C ILE A 79 -9.60 -3.08 -10.46
N THR A 80 -8.73 -3.71 -9.68
CA THR A 80 -8.92 -3.91 -8.24
C THR A 80 -9.00 -2.57 -7.50
N ALA A 81 -8.11 -1.64 -7.82
CA ALA A 81 -8.08 -0.30 -7.22
C ALA A 81 -9.38 0.46 -7.47
N ARG A 82 -9.88 0.45 -8.72
CA ARG A 82 -11.15 1.08 -9.07
C ARG A 82 -12.31 0.44 -8.30
N LYS A 83 -12.38 -0.90 -8.29
CA LYS A 83 -13.43 -1.62 -7.57
C LYS A 83 -13.43 -1.27 -6.08
N ILE A 84 -12.27 -1.24 -5.43
CA ILE A 84 -12.14 -0.87 -4.02
C ILE A 84 -12.53 0.60 -3.82
N ALA A 85 -12.02 1.51 -4.64
CA ALA A 85 -12.32 2.93 -4.51
C ALA A 85 -13.83 3.20 -4.57
N GLU A 86 -14.52 2.61 -5.52
CA GLU A 86 -15.97 2.79 -5.69
C GLU A 86 -16.80 2.04 -4.63
N THR A 87 -16.35 0.86 -4.16
CA THR A 87 -17.07 0.08 -3.16
C THR A 87 -16.97 0.71 -1.77
N PHE A 88 -15.82 1.26 -1.43
CA PHE A 88 -15.55 1.78 -0.09
C PHE A 88 -15.54 3.32 -0.02
N ASN A 89 -15.77 4.02 -1.14
CA ASN A 89 -15.66 5.48 -1.23
C ASN A 89 -14.32 5.97 -0.65
N MET A 90 -13.21 5.42 -1.16
CA MET A 90 -11.87 5.66 -0.65
C MET A 90 -10.89 6.00 -1.77
N VAL A 91 -9.79 6.64 -1.37
CA VAL A 91 -8.61 6.79 -2.22
C VAL A 91 -7.81 5.50 -2.23
N VAL A 92 -7.45 5.03 -3.42
CA VAL A 92 -6.56 3.87 -3.63
C VAL A 92 -5.31 4.32 -4.38
N VAL A 93 -4.15 4.09 -3.81
CA VAL A 93 -2.86 4.32 -4.46
C VAL A 93 -2.33 3.00 -5.01
N VAL A 94 -2.11 2.95 -6.32
CA VAL A 94 -1.36 1.87 -6.96
C VAL A 94 0.10 2.29 -7.00
N LEU A 95 0.91 1.65 -6.16
CA LEU A 95 2.31 1.97 -5.94
C LEU A 95 3.19 1.03 -6.74
N THR A 96 3.58 1.45 -7.93
CA THR A 96 4.48 0.72 -8.83
C THR A 96 5.84 1.42 -8.91
N ASP A 97 6.78 0.88 -9.65
CA ASP A 97 8.11 1.46 -9.81
C ASP A 97 8.60 1.44 -11.26
N THR A 98 9.71 2.11 -11.51
CA THR A 98 10.32 2.23 -12.84
C THR A 98 10.73 0.87 -13.43
N SER A 99 11.04 -0.15 -12.60
CA SER A 99 11.34 -1.50 -13.10
C SER A 99 10.15 -2.09 -13.85
N LEU A 100 8.95 -2.01 -13.25
CA LEU A 100 7.73 -2.48 -13.90
C LEU A 100 7.34 -1.59 -15.08
N ALA A 101 7.49 -0.27 -14.95
CA ALA A 101 7.10 0.68 -15.98
C ALA A 101 7.96 0.61 -17.26
N SER A 102 9.23 0.18 -17.15
CA SER A 102 10.16 0.07 -18.28
C SER A 102 10.39 -1.35 -18.78
N SER A 103 9.81 -2.35 -18.12
CA SER A 103 9.93 -3.75 -18.51
C SER A 103 8.82 -4.20 -19.48
N GLN A 104 8.97 -5.39 -20.03
CA GLN A 104 7.98 -6.04 -20.89
C GLN A 104 7.73 -7.47 -20.41
N GLN A 105 6.48 -7.89 -20.45
CA GLN A 105 6.05 -9.23 -20.10
C GLN A 105 4.92 -9.68 -21.03
N ALA A 106 5.06 -10.87 -21.58
CA ALA A 106 3.94 -11.52 -22.27
C ALA A 106 3.02 -12.16 -21.23
N PHE A 107 1.73 -11.92 -21.34
CA PHE A 107 0.69 -12.60 -20.53
C PHE A 107 -0.56 -12.82 -21.37
N PRO A 108 -1.44 -13.76 -20.98
CA PRO A 108 -2.66 -14.05 -21.71
C PRO A 108 -3.53 -12.79 -21.87
N ARG A 109 -4.14 -12.62 -23.05
CA ARG A 109 -5.05 -11.50 -23.28
C ARG A 109 -6.18 -11.55 -22.25
N PRO A 110 -6.35 -10.48 -21.45
CA PRO A 110 -7.39 -10.44 -20.43
C PRO A 110 -8.78 -10.64 -21.05
N GLN A 111 -9.58 -11.51 -20.44
CA GLN A 111 -10.98 -11.71 -20.80
C GLN A 111 -11.84 -10.91 -19.82
N PHE A 112 -12.80 -10.15 -20.35
CA PHE A 112 -13.71 -9.38 -19.51
C PHE A 112 -14.45 -10.32 -18.53
N SER A 113 -14.59 -9.84 -17.30
CA SER A 113 -15.35 -10.49 -16.24
C SER A 113 -16.21 -9.47 -15.49
N GLU A 114 -17.47 -9.80 -15.27
CA GLU A 114 -18.36 -8.96 -14.43
C GLU A 114 -17.83 -8.79 -13.01
N ALA A 115 -17.04 -9.76 -12.52
CA ALA A 115 -16.37 -9.66 -11.22
C ALA A 115 -15.36 -8.48 -11.12
N TRP A 116 -14.97 -7.89 -12.24
CA TRP A 116 -14.11 -6.69 -12.28
C TRP A 116 -14.87 -5.41 -11.96
N LEU A 117 -16.18 -5.44 -12.14
CA LEU A 117 -17.01 -4.24 -11.93
C LEU A 117 -17.14 -3.97 -10.43
N ALA A 118 -17.14 -2.69 -10.08
CA ALA A 118 -17.63 -2.26 -8.79
C ALA A 118 -19.15 -2.46 -8.72
N PRO A 119 -19.74 -2.58 -7.52
CA PRO A 119 -21.17 -2.54 -7.36
C PRO A 119 -21.75 -1.30 -8.07
N PRO A 120 -22.86 -1.41 -8.79
CA PRO A 120 -23.49 -0.25 -9.41
C PRO A 120 -23.85 0.78 -8.34
N ILE A 121 -23.68 2.07 -8.68
CA ILE A 121 -24.10 3.15 -7.79
C ILE A 121 -25.61 3.07 -7.64
N ASP A 122 -26.10 3.13 -6.40
CA ASP A 122 -27.54 3.13 -6.11
C ASP A 122 -28.19 4.43 -6.61
N GLN A 123 -29.03 4.29 -7.66
CA GLN A 123 -29.76 5.37 -8.31
C GLN A 123 -31.22 5.45 -7.86
N SER A 124 -31.64 4.62 -6.90
CA SER A 124 -33.00 4.68 -6.35
C SER A 124 -33.29 6.02 -5.69
N GLU A 125 -34.54 6.33 -5.48
CA GLU A 125 -34.91 7.53 -4.73
C GLU A 125 -34.21 7.58 -3.36
N ILE A 126 -33.83 8.79 -2.94
CA ILE A 126 -33.24 8.99 -1.62
C ILE A 126 -34.38 8.96 -0.60
N PRO A 127 -34.37 8.00 0.34
CA PRO A 127 -35.39 7.93 1.38
C PRO A 127 -35.45 9.23 2.20
N PRO A 128 -36.66 9.71 2.56
CA PRO A 128 -36.78 10.87 3.43
C PRO A 128 -35.96 10.70 4.72
N GLY A 129 -35.15 11.70 5.05
CA GLY A 129 -34.32 11.70 6.26
C GLY A 129 -32.97 10.98 6.14
N LEU A 130 -32.67 10.31 5.04
CA LEU A 130 -31.34 9.79 4.80
C LEU A 130 -30.33 10.92 4.62
N LYS A 131 -29.19 10.84 5.30
CA LYS A 131 -28.17 11.89 5.28
C LYS A 131 -27.07 11.56 4.29
N PRO A 132 -26.38 12.55 3.70
CA PRO A 132 -25.24 12.33 2.81
C PRO A 132 -24.12 11.50 3.43
N TYR A 133 -23.85 11.72 4.71
CA TYR A 133 -22.82 11.02 5.50
C TYR A 133 -23.47 10.20 6.64
N ASP A 134 -24.46 9.38 6.28
CA ASP A 134 -25.12 8.49 7.25
C ASP A 134 -24.33 7.20 7.43
N TRP A 135 -23.14 7.35 8.01
CA TRP A 135 -22.18 6.26 8.17
C TRP A 135 -22.75 5.10 8.99
N ASP A 136 -22.65 3.91 8.42
CA ASP A 136 -22.87 2.66 9.15
C ASP A 136 -21.85 2.54 10.29
N ALA A 137 -22.30 2.19 11.48
CA ALA A 137 -21.47 2.18 12.68
C ALA A 137 -20.35 1.11 12.66
N LYS A 138 -20.50 0.04 11.87
CA LYS A 138 -19.53 -1.05 11.80
C LYS A 138 -18.54 -0.87 10.66
N THR A 139 -19.02 -0.43 9.51
CA THR A 139 -18.22 -0.37 8.27
C THR A 139 -17.75 1.03 7.94
N GLY A 140 -18.33 2.07 8.53
CA GLY A 140 -18.07 3.46 8.17
C GLY A 140 -18.56 3.85 6.76
N LEU A 141 -19.30 2.98 6.07
CA LEU A 141 -19.83 3.24 4.75
C LEU A 141 -21.10 4.07 4.83
N ALA A 142 -21.27 4.99 3.90
CA ALA A 142 -22.51 5.71 3.66
C ALA A 142 -22.93 5.53 2.21
N ARG A 143 -24.23 5.67 1.92
CA ARG A 143 -24.72 5.69 0.56
C ARG A 143 -24.16 6.93 -0.17
N ARG A 144 -23.48 6.72 -1.28
CA ARG A 144 -22.99 7.81 -2.09
C ARG A 144 -24.14 8.46 -2.88
N PHE A 145 -24.39 9.73 -2.64
CA PHE A 145 -25.34 10.52 -3.41
C PHE A 145 -24.74 10.90 -4.77
N ILE A 146 -25.56 10.85 -5.80
CA ILE A 146 -25.15 11.15 -7.17
C ILE A 146 -25.42 12.63 -7.45
N PRO A 147 -24.48 13.41 -7.99
CA PRO A 147 -24.71 14.77 -8.40
C PRO A 147 -25.92 14.89 -9.32
N GLY A 148 -26.87 15.79 -8.99
CA GLY A 148 -28.13 15.97 -9.74
C GLY A 148 -29.27 15.00 -9.35
N GLN A 149 -29.06 14.05 -8.46
CA GLN A 149 -30.12 13.17 -7.96
C GLN A 149 -31.13 13.97 -7.11
N PRO A 150 -32.44 13.85 -7.35
CA PRO A 150 -33.45 14.51 -6.54
C PRO A 150 -33.32 14.15 -5.06
N GLY A 151 -33.37 15.15 -4.17
CA GLY A 151 -33.19 14.99 -2.74
C GLY A 151 -31.74 14.76 -2.29
N GLY A 152 -30.78 14.67 -3.24
CA GLY A 152 -29.36 14.39 -2.96
C GLY A 152 -28.45 15.62 -2.90
N MET A 153 -29.02 16.83 -2.86
CA MET A 153 -28.19 18.04 -2.77
C MET A 153 -27.47 18.10 -1.42
N HIS A 154 -26.15 18.22 -1.47
CA HIS A 154 -25.31 18.29 -0.29
C HIS A 154 -24.03 19.07 -0.60
N THR A 155 -23.33 19.51 0.45
CA THR A 155 -22.03 20.18 0.31
C THR A 155 -20.92 19.13 0.21
N LEU A 156 -20.10 19.22 -0.82
CA LEU A 156 -18.86 18.46 -0.94
C LEU A 156 -17.69 19.40 -0.63
N THR A 157 -17.00 19.17 0.48
CA THR A 157 -15.95 20.07 0.98
C THR A 157 -14.77 19.29 1.52
N GLY A 158 -13.58 19.91 1.52
CA GLY A 158 -12.39 19.44 2.22
C GLY A 158 -12.37 19.78 3.71
N LEU A 159 -13.39 20.47 4.23
CA LEU A 159 -13.53 20.80 5.65
C LEU A 159 -14.21 19.65 6.41
N ALA A 160 -13.96 19.57 7.72
CA ALA A 160 -14.73 18.69 8.57
C ALA A 160 -16.22 19.03 8.49
N HIS A 161 -17.07 18.02 8.50
CA HIS A 161 -18.51 18.16 8.28
C HIS A 161 -19.31 17.19 9.14
N ASP A 162 -20.55 17.54 9.38
CA ASP A 162 -21.52 16.69 10.04
C ASP A 162 -22.15 15.67 9.07
N ARG A 163 -23.05 14.82 9.56
CA ARG A 163 -23.77 13.85 8.73
C ARG A 163 -24.67 14.50 7.65
N LEU A 164 -25.05 15.74 7.82
CA LEU A 164 -25.86 16.53 6.86
C LEU A 164 -24.99 17.23 5.81
N SER A 165 -23.69 17.05 5.85
CA SER A 165 -22.69 17.72 5.00
C SER A 165 -22.45 19.21 5.32
N HIS A 166 -22.96 19.71 6.44
CA HIS A 166 -22.63 21.07 6.85
C HIS A 166 -21.21 21.09 7.42
N VAL A 167 -20.48 22.16 7.13
CA VAL A 167 -19.16 22.39 7.74
C VAL A 167 -19.31 22.42 9.26
N ALA A 168 -18.52 21.63 9.95
CA ALA A 168 -18.59 21.47 11.40
C ALA A 168 -17.24 21.76 12.05
N TYR A 169 -17.28 22.49 13.16
CA TYR A 169 -16.09 22.84 13.96
C TYR A 169 -16.14 22.21 15.35
N ASP A 170 -17.18 21.45 15.64
CA ASP A 170 -17.34 20.78 16.93
C ASP A 170 -16.47 19.50 16.99
N PRO A 171 -15.95 19.16 18.18
CA PRO A 171 -15.08 18.00 18.37
C PRO A 171 -15.74 16.66 18.00
N ASP A 172 -17.03 16.50 18.30
CA ASP A 172 -17.75 15.23 18.11
C ASP A 172 -17.93 14.90 16.62
N SER A 173 -18.28 15.89 15.81
CA SER A 173 -18.38 15.72 14.34
C SER A 173 -17.04 15.35 13.73
N ASN A 174 -15.95 15.99 14.18
CA ASN A 174 -14.62 15.68 13.68
C ASN A 174 -14.19 14.25 14.06
N GLU A 175 -14.35 13.86 15.33
CA GLU A 175 -14.02 12.49 15.79
C GLU A 175 -14.86 11.44 15.05
N LEU A 176 -16.15 11.69 14.86
CA LEU A 176 -17.04 10.78 14.15
C LEU A 176 -16.59 10.53 12.70
N GLY A 177 -16.20 11.59 11.98
CA GLY A 177 -15.69 11.49 10.62
C GLY A 177 -14.38 10.69 10.55
N ILE A 178 -13.43 10.93 11.46
CA ILE A 178 -12.17 10.17 11.56
C ILE A 178 -12.47 8.69 11.81
N ARG A 179 -13.36 8.41 12.76
CA ARG A 179 -13.77 7.03 13.10
C ARG A 179 -14.41 6.32 11.91
N ALA A 180 -15.31 6.96 11.18
CA ALA A 180 -15.95 6.40 10.01
C ALA A 180 -14.91 6.02 8.93
N ARG A 181 -13.97 6.92 8.62
CA ARG A 181 -12.89 6.62 7.66
C ARG A 181 -11.98 5.47 8.12
N SER A 182 -11.69 5.38 9.42
CA SER A 182 -10.93 4.27 9.99
C SER A 182 -11.70 2.94 9.87
N HIS A 183 -13.01 2.93 10.12
CA HIS A 183 -13.86 1.75 10.00
C HIS A 183 -13.91 1.22 8.56
N LYS A 184 -13.92 2.08 7.54
CA LYS A 184 -13.84 1.67 6.13
C LYS A 184 -12.58 0.84 5.84
N LEU A 185 -11.45 1.31 6.35
CA LEU A 185 -10.19 0.59 6.16
C LEU A 185 -10.20 -0.78 6.85
N ALA A 186 -10.78 -0.86 8.06
CA ALA A 186 -10.95 -2.11 8.79
C ALA A 186 -11.94 -3.06 8.08
N ALA A 187 -13.06 -2.53 7.57
CA ALA A 187 -14.02 -3.31 6.80
C ALA A 187 -13.41 -3.89 5.52
N LEU A 188 -12.60 -3.10 4.80
CA LEU A 188 -11.84 -3.61 3.66
C LEU A 188 -10.88 -4.72 4.07
N GLN A 189 -10.12 -4.54 5.16
CA GLN A 189 -9.18 -5.56 5.64
C GLN A 189 -9.83 -6.91 5.85
N GLN A 190 -11.05 -6.95 6.39
CA GLN A 190 -11.80 -8.18 6.62
C GLN A 190 -12.16 -8.94 5.32
N THR A 191 -12.14 -8.26 4.17
CA THR A 191 -12.38 -8.90 2.86
C THR A 191 -11.12 -9.47 2.23
N LEU A 192 -9.93 -9.10 2.74
CA LEU A 192 -8.66 -9.52 2.18
C LEU A 192 -8.32 -10.95 2.60
N LYS A 193 -7.75 -11.69 1.65
CA LYS A 193 -7.26 -13.06 1.90
C LYS A 193 -5.86 -13.00 2.48
N THR A 194 -5.56 -13.90 3.40
CA THR A 194 -4.19 -14.13 3.89
C THR A 194 -3.26 -14.41 2.71
N PRO A 195 -2.12 -13.73 2.62
CA PRO A 195 -1.18 -13.96 1.52
C PRO A 195 -0.52 -15.33 1.62
N THR A 196 -0.20 -15.91 0.47
CA THR A 196 0.40 -17.25 0.38
C THR A 196 1.90 -17.17 0.52
N VAL A 197 2.47 -18.06 1.32
CA VAL A 197 3.92 -18.24 1.44
C VAL A 197 4.45 -19.02 0.24
N PHE A 198 5.50 -18.52 -0.40
CA PHE A 198 6.24 -19.24 -1.42
C PHE A 198 7.34 -20.08 -0.77
N GLY A 199 7.32 -21.38 -1.00
CA GLY A 199 8.23 -22.35 -0.40
C GLY A 199 7.53 -23.22 0.64
N GLY A 200 7.90 -23.14 1.91
CA GLY A 200 7.26 -23.90 3.00
C GLY A 200 6.68 -22.95 4.05
N ASP A 201 5.64 -23.37 4.73
CA ASP A 201 4.88 -22.58 5.69
C ASP A 201 5.65 -22.27 6.99
N LYS A 202 6.80 -22.92 7.22
CA LYS A 202 7.69 -22.72 8.37
C LYS A 202 9.14 -22.95 7.98
N GLY A 203 10.06 -22.36 8.73
CA GLY A 203 11.48 -22.53 8.40
C GLY A 203 12.43 -21.71 9.27
N ASP A 204 13.66 -21.61 8.78
CA ASP A 204 14.72 -20.87 9.49
C ASP A 204 14.67 -19.38 9.18
N LEU A 205 14.21 -18.99 7.96
CA LEU A 205 14.16 -17.59 7.56
C LEU A 205 13.01 -17.35 6.57
N LEU A 206 12.24 -16.27 6.82
CA LEU A 206 11.24 -15.72 5.91
C LEU A 206 11.76 -14.43 5.29
N VAL A 207 11.74 -14.37 3.97
CA VAL A 207 12.04 -13.13 3.22
C VAL A 207 10.71 -12.47 2.84
N ILE A 208 10.51 -11.23 3.25
CA ILE A 208 9.32 -10.47 2.88
C ILE A 208 9.70 -9.39 1.87
N GLY A 209 8.93 -9.31 0.78
CA GLY A 209 9.08 -8.29 -0.25
C GLY A 209 7.75 -7.73 -0.73
N TRP A 210 7.84 -6.70 -1.57
CA TRP A 210 6.69 -6.06 -2.21
C TRP A 210 7.08 -5.49 -3.57
N GLY A 211 6.09 -5.19 -4.41
CA GLY A 211 6.34 -4.56 -5.71
C GLY A 211 7.24 -5.43 -6.61
N SER A 212 8.12 -4.79 -7.36
CA SER A 212 8.98 -5.45 -8.37
C SER A 212 10.03 -6.42 -7.82
N THR A 213 10.22 -6.50 -6.50
CA THR A 213 11.22 -7.41 -5.89
C THR A 213 10.78 -8.88 -5.90
N LYS A 214 9.50 -9.19 -6.18
CA LYS A 214 8.92 -10.53 -6.08
C LYS A 214 9.72 -11.58 -6.81
N GLY A 215 9.91 -11.43 -8.13
CA GLY A 215 10.55 -12.44 -8.95
C GLY A 215 11.98 -12.74 -8.51
N ALA A 216 12.75 -11.70 -8.16
CA ALA A 216 14.12 -11.88 -7.70
C ALA A 216 14.21 -12.60 -6.35
N ILE A 217 13.26 -12.33 -5.44
CA ILE A 217 13.17 -12.99 -4.14
C ILE A 217 12.77 -14.45 -4.31
N GLU A 218 11.73 -14.75 -5.11
CA GLU A 218 11.26 -16.12 -5.35
C GLU A 218 12.32 -16.97 -6.01
N GLU A 219 13.03 -16.46 -7.03
CA GLU A 219 14.16 -17.18 -7.67
C GLU A 219 15.28 -17.47 -6.67
N ALA A 220 15.62 -16.50 -5.81
CA ALA A 220 16.64 -16.72 -4.80
C ALA A 220 16.23 -17.77 -3.76
N VAL A 221 14.97 -17.74 -3.32
CA VAL A 221 14.42 -18.72 -2.38
C VAL A 221 14.38 -20.12 -3.02
N GLU A 222 13.94 -20.23 -4.26
CA GLU A 222 13.91 -21.52 -4.98
C GLU A 222 15.30 -22.18 -5.03
N LYS A 223 16.34 -21.43 -5.42
CA LYS A 223 17.72 -21.91 -5.45
C LYS A 223 18.23 -22.35 -4.08
N LEU A 224 17.99 -21.53 -3.05
CA LEU A 224 18.39 -21.86 -1.67
C LEU A 224 17.67 -23.11 -1.13
N ARG A 225 16.42 -23.30 -1.51
CA ARG A 225 15.66 -24.52 -1.15
C ARG A 225 16.19 -25.75 -1.88
N ALA A 226 16.58 -25.61 -3.14
CA ALA A 226 17.26 -26.69 -3.88
C ALA A 226 18.57 -27.11 -3.21
N GLU A 227 19.24 -26.20 -2.50
CA GLU A 227 20.42 -26.46 -1.67
C GLU A 227 20.07 -27.00 -0.27
N GLY A 228 18.80 -27.31 0.02
CA GLY A 228 18.34 -27.84 1.30
C GLY A 228 18.12 -26.81 2.41
N ARG A 229 18.14 -25.50 2.10
CA ARG A 229 17.88 -24.45 3.09
C ARG A 229 16.38 -24.32 3.34
N LYS A 230 15.98 -24.14 4.63
CA LYS A 230 14.58 -23.93 5.04
C LYS A 230 14.24 -22.44 4.99
N VAL A 231 14.26 -21.87 3.79
CA VAL A 231 13.95 -20.47 3.51
C VAL A 231 12.65 -20.40 2.73
N SER A 232 11.83 -19.38 3.00
CA SER A 232 10.59 -19.12 2.27
C SER A 232 10.46 -17.63 2.02
N SER A 233 9.53 -17.24 1.16
CA SER A 233 9.19 -15.82 0.96
C SER A 233 7.71 -15.54 1.09
N LEU A 234 7.41 -14.31 1.47
CA LEU A 234 6.07 -13.75 1.52
C LEU A 234 6.06 -12.45 0.72
N HIS A 235 5.16 -12.37 -0.27
CA HIS A 235 5.00 -11.17 -1.06
C HIS A 235 3.75 -10.41 -0.64
N LEU A 236 3.88 -9.09 -0.36
CA LEU A 236 2.78 -8.25 0.07
C LEU A 236 2.32 -7.37 -1.09
N THR A 237 1.09 -7.61 -1.56
CA THR A 237 0.41 -6.77 -2.55
C THR A 237 -0.35 -5.62 -1.87
N PHE A 238 -1.03 -5.90 -0.76
CA PHE A 238 -1.70 -4.88 0.06
C PHE A 238 -0.74 -4.39 1.14
N LEU A 239 -0.33 -3.12 1.03
CA LEU A 239 0.54 -2.45 2.01
C LEU A 239 -0.29 -1.68 3.04
N GLN A 240 -1.50 -1.22 2.65
CA GLN A 240 -2.47 -0.58 3.52
C GLN A 240 -3.90 -0.82 2.97
N PRO A 241 -4.81 -1.45 3.73
CA PRO A 241 -4.51 -2.19 4.96
C PRO A 241 -3.70 -3.46 4.66
N MET A 242 -2.87 -3.89 5.58
CA MET A 242 -2.22 -5.20 5.46
C MET A 242 -3.25 -6.32 5.64
N ALA A 243 -3.13 -7.36 4.83
CA ALA A 243 -4.01 -8.52 4.90
C ALA A 243 -3.91 -9.23 6.27
N PRO A 244 -4.95 -9.94 6.72
CA PRO A 244 -4.89 -10.75 7.92
C PRO A 244 -3.91 -11.92 7.78
N GLY A 245 -3.45 -12.48 8.91
CA GLY A 245 -2.62 -13.69 8.94
C GLY A 245 -1.11 -13.45 8.78
N ILE A 246 -0.67 -12.22 8.49
CA ILE A 246 0.78 -11.92 8.29
C ILE A 246 1.57 -12.14 9.57
N LYS A 247 1.03 -11.76 10.73
CA LYS A 247 1.69 -11.97 12.03
C LYS A 247 1.91 -13.46 12.30
N GLU A 248 0.89 -14.24 12.11
CA GLU A 248 0.89 -15.70 12.31
C GLU A 248 1.89 -16.38 11.37
N ILE A 249 1.97 -15.94 10.12
CA ILE A 249 2.97 -16.43 9.16
C ILE A 249 4.38 -16.11 9.66
N MET A 250 4.67 -14.86 10.02
CA MET A 250 6.00 -14.46 10.49
C MET A 250 6.46 -15.28 11.70
N GLN A 251 5.54 -15.63 12.60
CA GLN A 251 5.83 -16.42 13.80
C GLN A 251 6.19 -17.90 13.54
N GLN A 252 5.97 -18.39 12.31
CA GLN A 252 6.39 -19.75 11.92
C GLN A 252 7.87 -19.84 11.52
N PHE A 253 8.58 -18.72 11.51
CA PHE A 253 9.98 -18.65 11.10
C PHE A 253 10.85 -18.14 12.24
N LYS A 254 12.08 -18.67 12.32
CA LYS A 254 13.04 -18.24 13.36
C LYS A 254 13.52 -16.81 13.15
N LYS A 255 13.62 -16.39 11.88
CA LYS A 255 14.04 -15.05 11.48
C LYS A 255 13.15 -14.52 10.36
N VAL A 256 12.93 -13.23 10.39
CA VAL A 256 12.19 -12.51 9.35
C VAL A 256 13.05 -11.35 8.84
N ILE A 257 13.18 -11.22 7.54
CA ILE A 257 13.90 -10.12 6.90
C ILE A 257 13.08 -9.54 5.75
N THR A 258 13.11 -8.22 5.59
CA THR A 258 12.63 -7.59 4.35
C THR A 258 13.77 -7.40 3.35
N ILE A 259 13.43 -7.48 2.05
CA ILE A 259 14.33 -7.10 0.96
C ILE A 259 13.61 -6.07 0.09
N GLU A 260 14.21 -4.88 0.02
CA GLU A 260 13.56 -3.70 -0.55
C GLU A 260 14.50 -2.85 -1.40
N GLY A 261 13.94 -2.17 -2.41
CA GLY A 261 14.63 -1.17 -3.21
C GLY A 261 14.53 0.25 -2.64
N ASN A 262 14.52 0.40 -1.32
CA ASN A 262 14.59 1.69 -0.62
C ASN A 262 15.69 1.65 0.44
N TRP A 263 16.00 2.79 1.06
CA TRP A 263 17.14 2.90 1.95
C TRP A 263 16.91 2.21 3.29
N SER A 264 17.93 1.50 3.75
CA SER A 264 18.16 1.14 5.16
C SER A 264 19.64 1.27 5.49
N ASP A 265 19.95 1.59 6.74
CA ASP A 265 21.34 1.70 7.17
C ASP A 265 21.97 0.30 7.31
N ASP A 266 23.26 0.17 6.94
CA ASP A 266 24.02 -1.06 7.14
C ASP A 266 24.43 -1.17 8.62
N PRO A 267 24.02 -2.21 9.36
CA PRO A 267 24.41 -2.37 10.75
C PRO A 267 25.92 -2.65 10.96
N LYS A 268 26.68 -2.81 9.87
CA LYS A 268 28.14 -2.97 9.92
C LYS A 268 28.89 -1.63 9.81
N ASP A 269 28.18 -0.54 9.51
CA ASP A 269 28.77 0.78 9.47
C ASP A 269 29.13 1.23 10.89
N GLU A 270 30.36 1.73 11.08
CA GLU A 270 30.92 2.07 12.40
C GLU A 270 30.13 3.15 13.15
N ILE A 271 29.39 4.01 12.43
CA ILE A 271 28.58 5.07 13.02
C ILE A 271 27.11 4.66 13.26
N ILE A 272 26.73 3.44 12.87
CA ILE A 272 25.36 2.94 12.98
C ILE A 272 25.27 1.92 14.13
N ASP A 273 24.35 2.18 15.05
CA ASP A 273 24.01 1.29 16.15
C ASP A 273 22.47 1.15 16.30
N GLU A 274 22.03 0.41 17.31
CA GLU A 274 20.60 0.17 17.56
C GLU A 274 19.81 1.47 17.84
N SER A 275 20.46 2.51 18.34
CA SER A 275 19.79 3.76 18.72
C SER A 275 19.54 4.68 17.54
N ASN A 276 20.31 4.56 16.44
CA ASN A 276 20.26 5.46 15.31
C ASN A 276 19.94 4.77 13.97
N ARG A 277 19.92 3.43 13.91
CA ARG A 277 19.68 2.66 12.70
C ARG A 277 18.31 2.91 12.10
N ARG A 278 18.27 3.32 10.83
CA ARG A 278 17.05 3.42 10.04
C ARG A 278 16.78 2.10 9.33
N TYR A 279 15.62 1.54 9.58
CA TYR A 279 15.13 0.36 8.87
C TYR A 279 14.49 0.75 7.54
N SER A 280 14.46 -0.17 6.59
CA SER A 280 13.70 -0.01 5.34
C SER A 280 12.21 0.21 5.61
N ALA A 281 11.49 0.75 4.64
CA ALA A 281 10.11 1.20 4.81
C ALA A 281 9.17 0.08 5.27
N LEU A 282 9.21 -1.10 4.61
CA LEU A 282 8.36 -2.23 4.99
C LEU A 282 8.78 -2.82 6.33
N ALA A 283 10.09 -2.96 6.60
CA ALA A 283 10.56 -3.45 7.90
C ALA A 283 10.04 -2.56 9.04
N THR A 284 10.17 -1.23 8.90
CA THR A 284 9.64 -0.26 9.87
C THR A 284 8.15 -0.47 10.12
N LEU A 285 7.37 -0.63 9.03
CA LEU A 285 5.92 -0.81 9.13
C LEU A 285 5.53 -2.14 9.79
N LEU A 286 6.22 -3.24 9.45
CA LEU A 286 5.98 -4.56 10.06
C LEU A 286 6.35 -4.58 11.55
N ARG A 287 7.51 -4.01 11.91
CA ARG A 287 7.95 -3.88 13.31
C ARG A 287 6.94 -3.11 14.15
N SER A 288 6.51 -1.94 13.67
CA SER A 288 5.56 -1.10 14.41
C SER A 288 4.17 -1.73 14.54
N ARG A 289 3.70 -2.43 13.50
CA ARG A 289 2.35 -3.01 13.48
C ARG A 289 2.23 -4.30 14.28
N TYR A 290 3.24 -5.17 14.20
CA TYR A 290 3.15 -6.53 14.74
C TYR A 290 4.00 -6.77 15.98
N LEU A 291 4.90 -5.86 16.33
CA LEU A 291 5.87 -5.97 17.44
C LEU A 291 6.68 -7.27 17.34
N ILE A 292 7.09 -7.60 16.13
CA ILE A 292 7.98 -8.72 15.80
C ILE A 292 9.32 -8.14 15.37
N ASP A 293 10.40 -8.77 15.77
CA ASP A 293 11.72 -8.40 15.28
C ASP A 293 11.86 -8.79 13.81
N VAL A 294 11.87 -7.78 12.95
CA VAL A 294 12.02 -7.91 11.50
C VAL A 294 13.29 -7.18 11.12
N ASP A 295 14.29 -7.92 10.63
CA ASP A 295 15.49 -7.33 10.08
C ASP A 295 15.25 -6.83 8.66
N CYS A 296 16.19 -6.11 8.08
CA CYS A 296 16.09 -5.63 6.71
C CYS A 296 17.43 -5.65 5.99
N TRP A 297 17.34 -5.77 4.69
CA TRP A 297 18.41 -5.48 3.77
C TRP A 297 17.84 -4.73 2.57
N SER A 298 18.58 -3.75 2.07
CA SER A 298 18.12 -2.93 0.95
C SER A 298 19.29 -2.57 0.01
N GLU A 299 18.94 -2.27 -1.24
CA GLU A 299 19.88 -1.81 -2.24
C GLU A 299 19.24 -0.69 -3.08
N VAL A 300 19.90 0.47 -3.11
CA VAL A 300 19.42 1.67 -3.83
C VAL A 300 20.46 2.10 -4.85
N ARG A 301 20.62 1.31 -5.92
CA ARG A 301 21.59 1.57 -6.99
C ARG A 301 20.93 2.06 -8.29
N GLY A 302 19.62 2.30 -8.27
CA GLY A 302 18.88 2.65 -9.46
C GLY A 302 18.71 1.49 -10.46
N ALA A 303 18.87 0.25 -10.02
CA ALA A 303 18.71 -0.96 -10.79
C ALA A 303 17.95 -2.03 -9.99
N PRO A 304 17.28 -2.99 -10.66
CA PRO A 304 16.63 -4.12 -9.97
C PRO A 304 17.63 -4.95 -9.16
N ILE A 305 17.21 -5.41 -8.00
CA ILE A 305 18.02 -6.28 -7.12
C ILE A 305 18.18 -7.65 -7.79
N LYS A 306 19.43 -8.14 -7.85
CA LYS A 306 19.72 -9.41 -8.49
C LYS A 306 19.45 -10.61 -7.57
N PRO A 307 18.88 -11.72 -8.05
CA PRO A 307 18.66 -12.94 -7.25
C PRO A 307 19.92 -13.44 -6.53
N ALA A 308 21.07 -13.41 -7.19
CA ALA A 308 22.34 -13.82 -6.59
C ALA A 308 22.76 -12.94 -5.38
N THR A 309 22.45 -11.65 -5.41
CA THR A 309 22.67 -10.76 -4.27
C THR A 309 21.77 -11.16 -3.11
N ILE A 310 20.49 -11.45 -3.39
CA ILE A 310 19.54 -11.90 -2.38
C ILE A 310 19.98 -13.21 -1.74
N GLN A 311 20.45 -14.20 -2.56
CA GLN A 311 20.97 -15.46 -2.04
C GLN A 311 22.13 -15.24 -1.05
N ARG A 312 23.10 -14.39 -1.42
CA ARG A 312 24.23 -14.05 -0.56
C ARG A 312 23.77 -13.44 0.76
N VAL A 313 22.86 -12.46 0.72
CA VAL A 313 22.33 -11.81 1.90
C VAL A 313 21.60 -12.81 2.80
N VAL A 314 20.75 -13.64 2.26
CA VAL A 314 20.01 -14.67 3.01
C VAL A 314 20.97 -15.67 3.67
N LEU A 315 22.01 -16.11 2.97
CA LEU A 315 23.02 -17.01 3.53
C LEU A 315 23.81 -16.35 4.68
N GLU A 316 24.14 -15.06 4.57
CA GLU A 316 24.77 -14.29 5.64
C GLU A 316 23.86 -14.21 6.87
N LYS A 317 22.55 -13.92 6.66
CA LYS A 317 21.57 -13.83 7.75
C LYS A 317 21.28 -15.17 8.44
N LEU A 318 21.35 -16.27 7.70
CA LEU A 318 21.23 -17.61 8.30
C LEU A 318 22.41 -17.98 9.21
N LYS A 319 23.60 -17.41 8.98
CA LYS A 319 24.80 -17.65 9.81
C LYS A 319 24.86 -16.81 11.08
N GLN A 320 24.20 -15.67 11.13
CA GLN A 320 24.09 -14.83 12.33
C GLN A 320 23.30 -15.59 13.39
N LYS A 321 23.77 -15.59 14.65
CA LYS A 321 23.08 -16.26 15.77
C LYS A 321 21.88 -15.45 16.24
#